data_881ea036cd71cf31fbaaad4ec9255662
#
_entry.id   881ea036cd71cf31fbaaad4ec9255662
#
_cell.length_a   1.000
_cell.length_b   1.000
_cell.length_c   1.000
_cell.angle_alpha   90.00
_cell.angle_beta   90.00
_cell.angle_gamma   90.00
#
_symmetry.space_group_name_H-M   'P 1'
#
loop_
_entity.id
_entity.type
_entity.pdbx_description
1 polymer ?
#
loop_
_entity_poly.entity_id
_entity_poly.type
_entity_poly.pdbx_seq_one_letter_code
_entity_poly.pdbx_strand_id
1 'polypeptide(L)'
;MRALPAATPGDHIPGRFTDITKAAGIDFLHRASHTPLKYLPETMGSGVALFDYDNDGRLDLYLVNGAPIAAPTPAGTIPGKNGPQYWNRLYHQRNDGTFEDVTGHAGVAGTGYGMGVAAADYDNDGYQDLYVTQYGHNVLYHNNGDGTFTDVTEEAGVAGSGWSTSAAWVDYDRDGRLDLIVLRYMKWDFKNIWCGSRQPGHRAYCHPDLFEPITLLLYHNEDGKHFREVSRQAGITVPGKGLGVAIADYDHDGYPDFFVANDSMREFLFHNEGNGTFKEVGLESETGLDGDGRTYAGMGVDFCDYNNDTWPDLIVTDLSNQKYALYSNSHDGSFNYATYTSGLAGITLLHSGWGVRFLDYDNDGWKDLLIAQGHVMDTIHLDFPDLYYLESPMLLRNSGGKFTNVSKASGAVFSERWAGRGLAIGDINNDGKMDAVITTNNGPAYLLRNDTPSANHWLTLKLVGCKSNRDGIGAAVTVKTAKLTQCRTVTTGGSYCSSSDVRPHFGLGEATKADVEIQWPSGITQRLANVTAGRIVTVTELEK
;
A
#
# COMPACT_ATOMS: atom_id res chain seq x y z
N MET A 1 -17.61 33.50 17.29
CA MET A 1 -16.85 32.26 17.30
C MET A 1 -16.01 32.23 18.57
N ARG A 2 -16.29 31.32 19.49
CA ARG A 2 -15.41 31.12 20.66
C ARG A 2 -14.24 30.25 20.18
N ALA A 3 -13.01 30.74 20.33
CA ALA A 3 -11.82 29.94 20.17
C ALA A 3 -11.89 28.73 21.12
N LEU A 4 -11.74 27.52 20.62
CA LEU A 4 -11.55 26.35 21.45
C LEU A 4 -10.22 26.50 22.19
N PRO A 5 -10.14 26.12 23.50
CA PRO A 5 -8.89 26.15 24.23
C PRO A 5 -7.87 25.24 23.57
N ALA A 6 -6.60 25.66 23.50
CA ALA A 6 -5.50 24.82 23.07
C ALA A 6 -5.44 23.57 23.99
N ALA A 7 -5.35 22.37 23.36
CA ALA A 7 -5.23 21.12 24.10
C ALA A 7 -3.92 21.12 24.91
N THR A 8 -3.99 20.62 26.13
CA THR A 8 -2.80 20.41 26.98
C THR A 8 -2.00 19.19 26.48
N PRO A 9 -0.67 19.14 26.64
CA PRO A 9 0.13 17.98 26.27
C PRO A 9 -0.42 16.72 26.96
N GLY A 10 -0.85 15.75 26.15
CA GLY A 10 -1.50 14.51 26.60
C GLY A 10 -3.01 14.43 26.35
N ASP A 11 -3.66 15.51 25.94
CA ASP A 11 -5.06 15.46 25.53
C ASP A 11 -5.19 14.89 24.11
N HIS A 12 -6.15 13.99 23.95
CA HIS A 12 -6.53 13.37 22.66
C HIS A 12 -6.93 14.48 21.67
N ILE A 13 -6.20 14.62 20.56
CA ILE A 13 -6.60 15.43 19.41
C ILE A 13 -7.47 14.56 18.51
N PRO A 14 -8.79 14.83 18.37
CA PRO A 14 -9.61 14.10 17.42
C PRO A 14 -9.08 14.35 16.00
N GLY A 15 -8.87 13.29 15.24
CA GLY A 15 -8.59 13.41 13.81
C GLY A 15 -9.70 14.19 13.12
N ARG A 16 -9.36 14.90 12.07
CA ARG A 16 -10.35 15.59 11.24
C ARG A 16 -10.02 15.39 9.77
N PHE A 17 -10.69 14.44 9.15
CA PHE A 17 -10.58 14.20 7.72
C PHE A 17 -11.83 14.72 6.99
N THR A 18 -11.58 15.38 5.88
CA THR A 18 -12.64 15.95 5.02
C THR A 18 -12.54 15.31 3.64
N ASP A 19 -13.63 14.76 3.14
CA ASP A 19 -13.72 14.34 1.75
C ASP A 19 -13.75 15.58 0.84
N ILE A 20 -12.70 15.75 0.07
CA ILE A 20 -12.55 16.85 -0.90
C ILE A 20 -12.64 16.37 -2.36
N THR A 21 -12.93 15.10 -2.60
CA THR A 21 -12.92 14.45 -3.93
C THR A 21 -13.61 15.30 -4.99
N LYS A 22 -14.87 15.66 -4.75
CA LYS A 22 -15.65 16.45 -5.69
C LYS A 22 -15.12 17.88 -5.84
N ALA A 23 -14.70 18.51 -4.74
CA ALA A 23 -14.15 19.87 -4.74
C ALA A 23 -12.80 19.92 -5.47
N ALA A 24 -12.03 18.84 -5.37
CA ALA A 24 -10.76 18.67 -6.06
C ALA A 24 -10.92 18.30 -7.55
N GLY A 25 -12.13 18.05 -8.06
CA GLY A 25 -12.38 17.75 -9.47
C GLY A 25 -12.17 16.29 -9.87
N ILE A 26 -12.10 15.37 -8.90
CA ILE A 26 -11.92 13.93 -9.15
C ILE A 26 -13.29 13.30 -9.37
N ASP A 27 -13.51 12.67 -10.52
CA ASP A 27 -14.77 12.04 -10.94
C ASP A 27 -14.63 10.54 -11.25
N PHE A 28 -13.52 9.93 -10.81
CA PHE A 28 -13.23 8.52 -11.03
C PHE A 28 -14.29 7.59 -10.46
N LEU A 29 -14.65 6.58 -11.25
CA LEU A 29 -15.55 5.50 -10.86
C LEU A 29 -14.93 4.15 -11.26
N HIS A 30 -14.57 3.34 -10.28
CA HIS A 30 -14.13 1.97 -10.54
C HIS A 30 -15.28 1.13 -11.11
N ARG A 31 -14.99 0.35 -12.15
CA ARG A 31 -15.92 -0.52 -12.86
C ARG A 31 -15.50 -1.97 -12.69
N ALA A 32 -16.02 -2.63 -11.67
CA ALA A 32 -15.74 -4.04 -11.38
C ALA A 32 -16.46 -5.01 -12.33
N SER A 33 -17.46 -4.53 -13.09
CA SER A 33 -18.26 -5.33 -14.03
C SER A 33 -18.95 -6.54 -13.37
N HIS A 34 -19.58 -6.32 -12.20
CA HIS A 34 -20.27 -7.38 -11.44
C HIS A 34 -21.26 -8.14 -12.32
N THR A 35 -21.20 -9.48 -12.27
CA THR A 35 -22.05 -10.38 -13.03
C THR A 35 -22.91 -11.28 -12.13
N PRO A 36 -24.01 -11.85 -12.63
CA PRO A 36 -24.77 -12.86 -11.88
C PRO A 36 -23.97 -14.16 -11.65
N LEU A 37 -22.83 -14.34 -12.34
CA LEU A 37 -21.99 -15.53 -12.20
C LEU A 37 -20.95 -15.40 -11.09
N LYS A 38 -20.80 -14.21 -10.49
CA LYS A 38 -19.93 -13.97 -9.33
C LYS A 38 -18.48 -14.42 -9.59
N TYR A 39 -17.84 -13.85 -10.58
CA TYR A 39 -16.43 -14.09 -10.86
C TYR A 39 -15.55 -13.34 -9.87
N LEU A 40 -14.58 -14.01 -9.25
CA LEU A 40 -13.75 -13.43 -8.19
C LEU A 40 -13.04 -12.11 -8.56
N PRO A 41 -12.51 -11.89 -9.80
CA PRO A 41 -11.90 -10.60 -10.14
C PRO A 41 -12.80 -9.39 -9.92
N GLU A 42 -14.13 -9.58 -9.99
CA GLU A 42 -15.13 -8.53 -9.74
C GLU A 42 -15.03 -7.92 -8.34
N THR A 43 -14.38 -8.61 -7.37
CA THR A 43 -14.32 -8.18 -5.96
C THR A 43 -13.01 -7.50 -5.58
N MET A 44 -11.96 -7.61 -6.41
CA MET A 44 -10.56 -7.45 -5.98
C MET A 44 -9.91 -6.12 -6.38
N GLY A 45 -10.21 -5.51 -7.53
CA GLY A 45 -9.68 -4.19 -7.88
C GLY A 45 -10.12 -3.15 -6.83
N SER A 46 -9.51 -2.08 -6.63
CA SER A 46 -8.91 -1.07 -7.44
C SER A 46 -7.70 -0.47 -6.71
N GLY A 47 -6.53 -0.43 -7.36
CA GLY A 47 -5.33 0.18 -6.80
C GLY A 47 -5.25 1.69 -7.02
N VAL A 48 -4.36 2.34 -6.27
CA VAL A 48 -4.08 3.78 -6.36
C VAL A 48 -2.59 4.06 -6.14
N ALA A 49 -2.03 5.03 -6.88
CA ALA A 49 -0.70 5.59 -6.59
C ALA A 49 -0.80 7.11 -6.36
N LEU A 50 -0.06 7.58 -5.34
CA LEU A 50 0.26 8.98 -5.10
C LEU A 50 1.74 9.19 -5.39
N PHE A 51 2.09 10.04 -6.36
CA PHE A 51 3.45 10.26 -6.83
C PHE A 51 3.56 11.61 -7.57
N ASP A 52 4.75 12.15 -7.68
CA ASP A 52 5.06 13.43 -8.35
C ASP A 52 5.64 13.09 -9.74
N TYR A 53 4.75 12.86 -10.76
CA TYR A 53 5.20 12.33 -12.05
C TYR A 53 5.92 13.35 -12.94
N ASP A 54 5.69 14.65 -12.73
CA ASP A 54 6.29 15.71 -13.54
C ASP A 54 7.33 16.55 -12.79
N ASN A 55 7.67 16.14 -11.55
CA ASN A 55 8.67 16.79 -10.68
C ASN A 55 8.33 18.24 -10.32
N ASP A 56 7.05 18.60 -10.26
CA ASP A 56 6.63 19.96 -9.89
C ASP A 56 6.49 20.16 -8.35
N GLY A 57 6.69 19.09 -7.57
CA GLY A 57 6.66 19.07 -6.11
C GLY A 57 5.27 18.85 -5.53
N ARG A 58 4.27 18.57 -6.34
CA ARG A 58 2.91 18.20 -5.94
C ARG A 58 2.67 16.73 -6.22
N LEU A 59 1.82 16.11 -5.41
CA LEU A 59 1.45 14.70 -5.62
C LEU A 59 0.29 14.60 -6.60
N ASP A 60 0.51 13.82 -7.64
CA ASP A 60 -0.48 13.42 -8.62
C ASP A 60 -1.14 12.10 -8.23
N LEU A 61 -2.21 11.74 -8.92
CA LEU A 61 -3.03 10.59 -8.55
C LEU A 61 -3.25 9.67 -9.75
N TYR A 62 -2.80 8.40 -9.64
CA TYR A 62 -3.14 7.37 -10.61
C TYR A 62 -4.12 6.36 -10.02
N LEU A 63 -5.25 6.12 -10.70
CA LEU A 63 -6.33 5.24 -10.26
C LEU A 63 -6.52 4.09 -11.25
N VAL A 64 -6.45 2.86 -10.74
CA VAL A 64 -6.57 1.64 -11.55
C VAL A 64 -8.03 1.22 -11.69
N ASN A 65 -8.46 0.87 -12.91
CA ASN A 65 -9.83 0.49 -13.22
C ASN A 65 -9.93 -0.92 -13.80
N GLY A 66 -11.09 -1.54 -13.65
CA GLY A 66 -11.40 -2.83 -14.23
C GLY A 66 -11.57 -2.79 -15.76
N ALA A 67 -12.16 -3.85 -16.30
CA ALA A 67 -12.54 -3.98 -17.71
C ALA A 67 -13.91 -4.70 -17.79
N PRO A 68 -14.60 -4.67 -18.92
CA PRO A 68 -15.88 -5.35 -19.07
C PRO A 68 -15.74 -6.88 -18.94
N ILE A 69 -16.64 -7.48 -18.18
CA ILE A 69 -16.80 -8.93 -18.03
C ILE A 69 -18.21 -9.31 -18.48
N ALA A 70 -18.31 -10.29 -19.39
CA ALA A 70 -19.58 -10.84 -19.83
C ALA A 70 -20.09 -11.95 -18.89
N ALA A 71 -21.36 -12.32 -19.00
CA ALA A 71 -21.93 -13.44 -18.25
C ALA A 71 -22.76 -14.35 -19.20
N PRO A 72 -22.21 -15.48 -19.68
CA PRO A 72 -20.91 -16.04 -19.34
C PRO A 72 -19.73 -15.41 -20.09
N THR A 73 -18.54 -15.44 -19.50
CA THR A 73 -17.26 -15.21 -20.15
C THR A 73 -16.61 -16.56 -20.48
N PRO A 74 -16.11 -16.78 -21.70
CA PRO A 74 -15.40 -18.02 -22.04
C PRO A 74 -14.12 -18.20 -21.23
N ALA A 75 -13.76 -19.47 -20.94
CA ALA A 75 -12.50 -19.80 -20.32
C ALA A 75 -11.31 -19.33 -21.19
N GLY A 76 -10.21 -18.92 -20.56
CA GLY A 76 -9.03 -18.37 -21.23
C GLY A 76 -9.19 -16.92 -21.73
N THR A 77 -10.33 -16.27 -21.47
CA THR A 77 -10.51 -14.86 -21.85
C THR A 77 -9.66 -13.95 -20.95
N ILE A 78 -8.91 -13.03 -21.56
CA ILE A 78 -8.29 -11.88 -20.88
C ILE A 78 -9.16 -10.66 -21.18
N PRO A 79 -9.88 -10.09 -20.17
CA PRO A 79 -10.74 -8.94 -20.41
C PRO A 79 -9.94 -7.71 -20.79
N GLY A 80 -10.32 -7.07 -21.90
CA GLY A 80 -9.71 -5.83 -22.39
C GLY A 80 -10.63 -4.64 -22.20
N LYS A 81 -10.07 -3.45 -21.98
CA LYS A 81 -10.82 -2.19 -21.89
C LYS A 81 -11.42 -1.83 -23.25
N ASN A 82 -12.69 -1.53 -23.30
CA ASN A 82 -13.42 -1.23 -24.55
C ASN A 82 -14.05 0.17 -24.61
N GLY A 83 -13.64 1.04 -23.70
CA GLY A 83 -14.13 2.42 -23.68
C GLY A 83 -13.65 3.23 -22.48
N PRO A 84 -13.79 4.57 -22.54
CA PRO A 84 -13.21 5.47 -21.54
C PRO A 84 -13.77 5.30 -20.12
N GLN A 85 -14.93 4.66 -19.95
CA GLN A 85 -15.49 4.35 -18.63
C GLN A 85 -14.70 3.29 -17.86
N TYR A 86 -13.83 2.53 -18.55
CA TYR A 86 -12.94 1.52 -17.96
C TYR A 86 -11.49 1.97 -17.90
N TRP A 87 -11.15 3.16 -18.41
CA TRP A 87 -9.77 3.63 -18.38
C TRP A 87 -9.29 3.78 -16.94
N ASN A 88 -8.04 3.43 -16.70
CA ASN A 88 -7.31 3.98 -15.56
C ASN A 88 -7.31 5.49 -15.68
N ARG A 89 -7.05 6.21 -14.61
CA ARG A 89 -7.01 7.68 -14.65
C ARG A 89 -5.72 8.19 -14.04
N LEU A 90 -5.06 9.11 -14.74
CA LEU A 90 -4.02 9.96 -14.21
C LEU A 90 -4.57 11.37 -14.05
N TYR A 91 -4.55 11.84 -12.81
CA TYR A 91 -4.95 13.19 -12.45
C TYR A 91 -3.72 13.99 -12.05
N HIS A 92 -3.44 15.07 -12.79
CA HIS A 92 -2.41 16.05 -12.48
C HIS A 92 -2.92 17.08 -11.48
N GLN A 93 -2.17 17.33 -10.40
CA GLN A 93 -2.53 18.33 -9.40
C GLN A 93 -2.11 19.74 -9.82
N ARG A 94 -3.07 20.64 -9.93
CA ARG A 94 -2.86 22.04 -10.24
C ARG A 94 -2.42 22.86 -9.01
N ASN A 95 -1.84 24.05 -9.26
CA ASN A 95 -1.40 24.98 -8.21
C ASN A 95 -2.51 25.42 -7.22
N ASP A 96 -3.78 25.33 -7.60
CA ASP A 96 -4.92 25.66 -6.75
C ASP A 96 -5.44 24.46 -5.91
N GLY A 97 -4.76 23.34 -6.00
CA GLY A 97 -5.12 22.10 -5.30
C GLY A 97 -6.23 21.30 -5.97
N THR A 98 -6.69 21.69 -7.17
CA THR A 98 -7.60 20.88 -7.97
C THR A 98 -6.82 19.91 -8.86
N PHE A 99 -7.52 18.90 -9.39
CA PHE A 99 -6.93 17.86 -10.23
C PHE A 99 -7.53 17.90 -11.63
N GLU A 100 -6.69 17.68 -12.64
CA GLU A 100 -7.07 17.57 -14.04
C GLU A 100 -6.84 16.15 -14.55
N ASP A 101 -7.84 15.55 -15.21
CA ASP A 101 -7.67 14.27 -15.90
C ASP A 101 -6.80 14.47 -17.15
N VAL A 102 -5.56 14.00 -17.08
CA VAL A 102 -4.57 14.03 -18.16
C VAL A 102 -4.35 12.67 -18.83
N THR A 103 -5.16 11.67 -18.49
CA THR A 103 -5.01 10.26 -18.90
C THR A 103 -4.80 10.08 -20.39
N GLY A 104 -5.61 10.78 -21.21
CA GLY A 104 -5.55 10.66 -22.67
C GLY A 104 -4.28 11.28 -23.26
N HIS A 105 -3.78 12.37 -22.67
CA HIS A 105 -2.53 13.01 -23.07
C HIS A 105 -1.33 12.17 -22.64
N ALA A 106 -1.36 11.70 -21.39
CA ALA A 106 -0.28 10.91 -20.81
C ALA A 106 -0.15 9.49 -21.39
N GLY A 107 -1.19 8.95 -22.05
CA GLY A 107 -1.13 7.64 -22.69
C GLY A 107 -1.30 6.43 -21.74
N VAL A 108 -1.79 6.64 -20.51
CA VAL A 108 -1.80 5.62 -19.44
C VAL A 108 -3.19 5.04 -19.13
N ALA A 109 -4.09 5.01 -20.10
CA ALA A 109 -5.46 4.50 -19.93
C ALA A 109 -5.55 3.02 -19.53
N GLY A 110 -4.52 2.24 -19.76
CA GLY A 110 -4.48 0.80 -19.50
C GLY A 110 -5.18 -0.02 -20.60
N THR A 111 -4.91 -1.32 -20.59
CA THR A 111 -5.40 -2.25 -21.63
C THR A 111 -6.29 -3.35 -21.09
N GLY A 112 -6.00 -3.88 -19.90
CA GLY A 112 -6.64 -5.07 -19.30
C GLY A 112 -7.45 -4.76 -18.05
N TYR A 113 -7.90 -5.81 -17.37
CA TYR A 113 -8.59 -5.72 -16.09
C TYR A 113 -7.55 -5.43 -14.99
N GLY A 114 -7.46 -4.15 -14.60
CA GLY A 114 -6.46 -3.67 -13.65
C GLY A 114 -6.75 -4.07 -12.20
N MET A 115 -5.68 -4.29 -11.45
CA MET A 115 -5.71 -4.62 -10.02
C MET A 115 -4.97 -3.57 -9.19
N GLY A 116 -3.67 -3.45 -9.35
CA GLY A 116 -2.80 -2.60 -8.55
C GLY A 116 -1.84 -1.76 -9.38
N VAL A 117 -1.07 -0.93 -8.68
CA VAL A 117 -0.02 -0.08 -9.25
C VAL A 117 1.12 0.11 -8.27
N ALA A 118 2.35 0.16 -8.79
CA ALA A 118 3.55 0.58 -8.06
C ALA A 118 4.27 1.68 -8.86
N ALA A 119 4.61 2.78 -8.18
CA ALA A 119 5.29 3.93 -8.77
C ALA A 119 6.72 4.03 -8.23
N ALA A 120 7.72 4.20 -9.10
CA ALA A 120 9.12 4.53 -8.78
C ALA A 120 9.89 4.88 -10.06
N ASP A 121 11.03 5.53 -9.92
CA ASP A 121 12.01 5.79 -10.97
C ASP A 121 12.91 4.54 -11.13
N TYR A 122 12.49 3.58 -11.98
CA TYR A 122 13.16 2.27 -12.11
C TYR A 122 14.46 2.33 -12.92
N ASP A 123 14.62 3.34 -13.77
CA ASP A 123 15.80 3.48 -14.65
C ASP A 123 16.74 4.64 -14.23
N ASN A 124 16.43 5.30 -13.10
CA ASN A 124 17.21 6.38 -12.49
C ASN A 124 17.31 7.64 -13.38
N ASP A 125 16.32 7.91 -14.25
CA ASP A 125 16.31 9.09 -15.11
C ASP A 125 15.78 10.35 -14.41
N GLY A 126 15.20 10.20 -13.21
CA GLY A 126 14.69 11.27 -12.36
C GLY A 126 13.18 11.46 -12.46
N TYR A 127 12.45 10.64 -13.21
CA TYR A 127 11.00 10.67 -13.33
C TYR A 127 10.39 9.34 -12.87
N GLN A 128 9.34 9.40 -12.07
CA GLN A 128 8.70 8.17 -11.57
C GLN A 128 7.84 7.52 -12.65
N ASP A 129 8.01 6.22 -12.81
CA ASP A 129 7.33 5.33 -13.74
C ASP A 129 6.17 4.60 -13.07
N LEU A 130 5.37 3.87 -13.84
CA LEU A 130 4.21 3.12 -13.35
C LEU A 130 4.26 1.66 -13.78
N TYR A 131 4.23 0.74 -12.82
CA TYR A 131 3.94 -0.67 -13.08
C TYR A 131 2.51 -1.00 -12.65
N VAL A 132 1.66 -1.40 -13.62
CA VAL A 132 0.24 -1.67 -13.40
C VAL A 132 -0.01 -3.17 -13.48
N THR A 133 -0.47 -3.76 -12.38
CA THR A 133 -0.82 -5.18 -12.31
C THR A 133 -2.23 -5.43 -12.83
N GLN A 134 -2.43 -6.57 -13.50
CA GLN A 134 -3.68 -6.90 -14.16
C GLN A 134 -4.00 -8.40 -14.08
N TYR A 135 -5.24 -8.75 -14.39
CA TYR A 135 -5.59 -10.11 -14.77
C TYR A 135 -5.19 -10.32 -16.24
N GLY A 136 -4.20 -11.18 -16.47
CA GLY A 136 -3.62 -11.46 -17.79
C GLY A 136 -2.16 -10.99 -17.87
N HIS A 137 -1.92 -9.85 -18.49
CA HIS A 137 -0.58 -9.26 -18.65
C HIS A 137 -0.52 -7.91 -17.96
N ASN A 138 0.54 -7.67 -17.20
CA ASN A 138 0.83 -6.41 -16.54
C ASN A 138 1.38 -5.39 -17.55
N VAL A 139 1.48 -4.12 -17.14
CA VAL A 139 2.00 -3.03 -18.00
C VAL A 139 3.04 -2.23 -17.23
N LEU A 140 4.20 -1.99 -17.86
CA LEU A 140 5.20 -1.04 -17.42
C LEU A 140 5.15 0.20 -18.32
N TYR A 141 4.85 1.34 -17.74
CA TYR A 141 4.87 2.65 -18.38
C TYR A 141 6.13 3.40 -17.96
N HIS A 142 7.02 3.66 -18.91
CA HIS A 142 8.15 4.55 -18.74
C HIS A 142 7.69 6.01 -18.89
N ASN A 143 8.07 6.86 -17.97
CA ASN A 143 7.77 8.30 -17.96
C ASN A 143 8.77 9.04 -18.84
N ASN A 144 8.31 9.67 -19.91
CA ASN A 144 9.17 10.37 -20.86
C ASN A 144 9.70 11.75 -20.37
N GLY A 145 9.31 12.19 -19.15
CA GLY A 145 9.69 13.49 -18.59
C GLY A 145 9.02 14.70 -19.26
N ASP A 146 8.07 14.50 -20.16
CA ASP A 146 7.36 15.56 -20.89
C ASP A 146 5.83 15.55 -20.63
N GLY A 147 5.41 14.81 -19.59
CA GLY A 147 4.00 14.63 -19.23
C GLY A 147 3.34 13.45 -19.94
N THR A 148 4.09 12.66 -20.72
CA THR A 148 3.61 11.46 -21.41
C THR A 148 4.36 10.21 -20.94
N PHE A 149 3.76 9.05 -21.17
CA PHE A 149 4.36 7.76 -20.84
C PHE A 149 4.38 6.85 -22.07
N THR A 150 5.37 5.98 -22.13
CA THR A 150 5.51 4.93 -23.16
C THR A 150 5.33 3.56 -22.53
N ASP A 151 4.48 2.70 -23.12
CA ASP A 151 4.37 1.29 -22.74
C ASP A 151 5.63 0.55 -23.22
N VAL A 152 6.48 0.17 -22.29
CA VAL A 152 7.75 -0.54 -22.53
C VAL A 152 7.71 -2.00 -22.06
N THR A 153 6.53 -2.52 -21.74
CA THR A 153 6.31 -3.83 -21.10
C THR A 153 7.02 -4.99 -21.80
N GLU A 154 6.85 -5.08 -23.13
CA GLU A 154 7.44 -6.16 -23.94
C GLU A 154 8.95 -6.00 -24.08
N GLU A 155 9.44 -4.77 -24.25
CA GLU A 155 10.88 -4.47 -24.34
C GLU A 155 11.57 -4.78 -23.01
N ALA A 156 10.96 -4.37 -21.89
CA ALA A 156 11.48 -4.62 -20.55
C ALA A 156 11.35 -6.09 -20.11
N GLY A 157 10.48 -6.88 -20.74
CA GLY A 157 10.29 -8.30 -20.42
C GLY A 157 9.50 -8.56 -19.13
N VAL A 158 8.64 -7.64 -18.70
CA VAL A 158 7.94 -7.68 -17.40
C VAL A 158 6.42 -7.90 -17.50
N ALA A 159 5.92 -8.33 -18.64
CA ALA A 159 4.48 -8.56 -18.86
C ALA A 159 3.85 -9.52 -17.83
N GLY A 160 4.60 -10.50 -17.34
CA GLY A 160 4.07 -11.53 -16.47
C GLY A 160 2.92 -12.30 -17.10
N SER A 161 2.21 -13.06 -16.30
CA SER A 161 1.00 -13.77 -16.74
C SER A 161 0.14 -14.22 -15.57
N GLY A 162 -1.15 -14.44 -15.82
CA GLY A 162 -2.10 -14.91 -14.81
C GLY A 162 -2.75 -13.74 -14.07
N TRP A 163 -3.05 -13.92 -12.81
CA TRP A 163 -3.73 -12.91 -12.01
C TRP A 163 -2.74 -12.25 -11.05
N SER A 164 -2.20 -11.10 -11.43
CA SER A 164 -1.35 -10.27 -10.57
C SER A 164 -2.18 -9.35 -9.68
N THR A 165 -1.66 -9.07 -8.47
CA THR A 165 -2.30 -8.21 -7.45
C THR A 165 -1.39 -7.04 -7.09
N SER A 166 -0.71 -7.06 -5.96
CA SER A 166 0.24 -6.01 -5.59
C SER A 166 1.59 -6.18 -6.30
N ALA A 167 2.31 -5.08 -6.46
CA ALA A 167 3.71 -5.07 -6.86
C ALA A 167 4.48 -4.06 -6.01
N ALA A 168 5.81 -4.24 -5.92
CA ALA A 168 6.68 -3.32 -5.22
C ALA A 168 8.06 -3.27 -5.88
N TRP A 169 8.64 -2.08 -5.90
CA TRP A 169 10.00 -1.85 -6.33
C TRP A 169 10.97 -2.00 -5.15
N VAL A 170 12.11 -2.63 -5.36
CA VAL A 170 13.12 -2.92 -4.36
C VAL A 170 14.49 -3.05 -5.02
N ASP A 171 15.53 -2.55 -4.41
CA ASP A 171 16.92 -2.82 -4.78
C ASP A 171 17.41 -3.99 -3.88
N TYR A 172 17.06 -5.26 -4.26
CA TYR A 172 17.26 -6.39 -3.36
C TYR A 172 18.72 -6.85 -3.28
N ASP A 173 19.54 -6.57 -4.28
CA ASP A 173 20.96 -6.94 -4.31
C ASP A 173 21.91 -5.74 -4.11
N ARG A 174 21.33 -4.53 -3.89
CA ARG A 174 22.02 -3.28 -3.57
C ARG A 174 22.98 -2.83 -4.68
N ASP A 175 22.58 -3.05 -5.93
CA ASP A 175 23.36 -2.62 -7.09
C ASP A 175 23.01 -1.18 -7.55
N GLY A 176 22.03 -0.54 -6.89
CA GLY A 176 21.59 0.84 -7.17
C GLY A 176 20.50 0.93 -8.23
N ARG A 177 19.96 -0.21 -8.70
CA ARG A 177 18.81 -0.28 -9.61
C ARG A 177 17.63 -0.91 -8.89
N LEU A 178 16.44 -0.45 -9.24
CA LEU A 178 15.22 -1.02 -8.68
C LEU A 178 14.80 -2.27 -9.44
N ASP A 179 14.69 -3.37 -8.71
CA ASP A 179 14.09 -4.63 -9.10
C ASP A 179 12.60 -4.64 -8.82
N LEU A 180 11.87 -5.64 -9.31
CA LEU A 180 10.42 -5.65 -9.23
C LEU A 180 9.89 -6.96 -8.66
N ILE A 181 9.16 -6.87 -7.54
CA ILE A 181 8.35 -7.95 -6.98
C ILE A 181 6.92 -7.82 -7.50
N VAL A 182 6.35 -8.91 -8.04
CA VAL A 182 4.96 -8.95 -8.50
C VAL A 182 4.25 -10.13 -7.85
N LEU A 183 3.26 -9.85 -7.03
CA LEU A 183 2.44 -10.90 -6.44
C LEU A 183 1.45 -11.46 -7.46
N ARG A 184 1.23 -12.77 -7.37
CA ARG A 184 0.16 -13.46 -8.09
C ARG A 184 -0.78 -14.12 -7.10
N TYR A 185 -2.09 -14.04 -7.40
CA TYR A 185 -3.09 -14.50 -6.45
C TYR A 185 -3.26 -16.03 -6.52
N MET A 186 -3.78 -16.54 -7.63
CA MET A 186 -4.04 -17.98 -7.79
C MET A 186 -4.19 -18.36 -9.26
N LYS A 187 -4.17 -19.66 -9.54
CA LYS A 187 -4.57 -20.17 -10.85
C LYS A 187 -6.08 -20.14 -11.00
N TRP A 188 -6.56 -19.08 -11.64
CA TRP A 188 -7.98 -18.83 -11.80
C TRP A 188 -8.35 -18.64 -13.27
N ASP A 189 -9.60 -18.95 -13.63
CA ASP A 189 -10.15 -18.79 -14.97
C ASP A 189 -11.67 -18.61 -14.91
N PHE A 190 -12.25 -18.06 -15.98
CA PHE A 190 -13.69 -17.85 -16.12
C PHE A 190 -14.42 -19.19 -16.26
N LYS A 191 -14.65 -19.87 -15.14
CA LYS A 191 -15.44 -21.09 -15.03
C LYS A 191 -16.73 -20.82 -14.25
N ASN A 192 -17.84 -21.34 -14.77
CA ASN A 192 -19.12 -21.21 -14.06
C ASN A 192 -19.19 -22.21 -12.89
N ILE A 193 -18.51 -21.93 -11.80
CA ILE A 193 -18.58 -22.68 -10.56
C ILE A 193 -19.68 -22.09 -9.70
N TRP A 194 -20.55 -22.94 -9.14
CA TRP A 194 -21.57 -22.49 -8.20
C TRP A 194 -21.02 -22.52 -6.78
N CYS A 195 -21.02 -21.36 -6.12
CA CYS A 195 -20.69 -21.22 -4.71
C CYS A 195 -21.86 -20.53 -3.96
N GLY A 196 -21.95 -20.74 -2.65
CA GLY A 196 -23.09 -20.33 -1.84
C GLY A 196 -24.26 -21.31 -1.83
N SER A 197 -25.36 -20.94 -1.16
CA SER A 197 -26.58 -21.73 -1.08
C SER A 197 -27.29 -21.79 -2.44
N ARG A 198 -28.04 -22.88 -2.69
CA ARG A 198 -28.81 -22.99 -3.93
C ARG A 198 -30.17 -22.27 -3.89
N GLN A 199 -30.42 -21.52 -2.83
CA GLN A 199 -31.61 -20.66 -2.75
C GLN A 199 -31.47 -19.46 -3.73
N PRO A 200 -32.56 -18.95 -4.28
CA PRO A 200 -32.54 -17.75 -5.11
C PRO A 200 -31.90 -16.57 -4.38
N GLY A 201 -30.94 -15.88 -5.05
CA GLY A 201 -30.23 -14.74 -4.46
C GLY A 201 -29.03 -15.07 -3.57
N HIS A 202 -28.76 -16.36 -3.28
CA HIS A 202 -27.68 -16.81 -2.40
C HIS A 202 -26.42 -17.28 -3.15
N ARG A 203 -26.31 -17.00 -4.45
CA ARG A 203 -25.05 -17.26 -5.15
C ARG A 203 -23.96 -16.33 -4.60
N ALA A 204 -22.82 -16.91 -4.22
CA ALA A 204 -21.70 -16.22 -3.61
C ALA A 204 -20.46 -16.30 -4.49
N TYR A 205 -19.47 -15.45 -4.24
CA TYR A 205 -18.11 -15.61 -4.76
C TYR A 205 -17.49 -16.87 -4.15
N CYS A 206 -16.68 -17.56 -4.95
CA CYS A 206 -16.09 -18.82 -4.49
C CYS A 206 -14.93 -18.57 -3.52
N HIS A 207 -14.81 -19.42 -2.50
CA HIS A 207 -13.71 -19.35 -1.56
C HIS A 207 -12.37 -19.68 -2.25
N PRO A 208 -11.27 -18.99 -1.90
CA PRO A 208 -9.95 -19.20 -2.50
C PRO A 208 -9.42 -20.63 -2.43
N ASP A 209 -9.83 -21.41 -1.44
CA ASP A 209 -9.42 -22.82 -1.28
C ASP A 209 -9.81 -23.74 -2.45
N LEU A 210 -10.73 -23.31 -3.29
CA LEU A 210 -11.09 -24.04 -4.50
C LEU A 210 -10.07 -23.89 -5.64
N PHE A 211 -9.08 -23.02 -5.47
CA PHE A 211 -8.11 -22.67 -6.51
C PHE A 211 -6.68 -22.92 -6.05
N GLU A 212 -5.84 -23.34 -6.97
CA GLU A 212 -4.44 -23.63 -6.70
C GLU A 212 -3.64 -22.34 -6.50
N PRO A 213 -2.75 -22.30 -5.49
CA PRO A 213 -1.81 -21.19 -5.33
C PRO A 213 -0.79 -21.13 -6.48
N ILE A 214 -0.12 -20.00 -6.63
CA ILE A 214 0.90 -19.75 -7.64
C ILE A 214 2.06 -18.95 -7.05
N THR A 215 3.29 -19.20 -7.52
CA THR A 215 4.47 -18.44 -7.07
C THR A 215 4.40 -16.99 -7.55
N LEU A 216 4.86 -16.05 -6.72
CA LEU A 216 5.10 -14.66 -7.13
C LEU A 216 6.24 -14.56 -8.15
N LEU A 217 6.43 -13.39 -8.76
CA LEU A 217 7.52 -13.09 -9.69
C LEU A 217 8.48 -12.09 -9.07
N LEU A 218 9.78 -12.36 -9.22
CA LEU A 218 10.86 -11.41 -8.97
C LEU A 218 11.58 -11.17 -10.30
N TYR A 219 11.67 -9.91 -10.69
CA TYR A 219 12.39 -9.46 -11.87
C TYR A 219 13.62 -8.66 -11.43
N HIS A 220 14.80 -9.11 -11.85
CA HIS A 220 16.06 -8.39 -11.67
C HIS A 220 16.27 -7.40 -12.79
N ASN A 221 16.59 -6.15 -12.45
CA ASN A 221 16.87 -5.06 -13.39
C ASN A 221 18.31 -5.11 -13.87
N GLU A 222 18.54 -5.53 -15.11
CA GLU A 222 19.89 -5.77 -15.63
C GLU A 222 20.63 -4.48 -16.02
N ASP A 223 19.93 -3.49 -16.56
CA ASP A 223 20.55 -2.30 -17.16
C ASP A 223 19.70 -1.00 -17.13
N GLY A 224 18.62 -0.98 -16.37
CA GLY A 224 17.65 0.12 -16.35
C GLY A 224 16.60 0.06 -17.46
N LYS A 225 16.65 -0.95 -18.36
CA LYS A 225 15.69 -1.13 -19.47
C LYS A 225 15.14 -2.53 -19.56
N HIS A 226 15.96 -3.53 -19.28
CA HIS A 226 15.63 -4.93 -19.43
C HIS A 226 15.64 -5.61 -18.07
N PHE A 227 14.63 -6.43 -17.85
CA PHE A 227 14.49 -7.21 -16.63
C PHE A 227 14.53 -8.72 -16.96
N ARG A 228 15.11 -9.47 -16.05
CA ARG A 228 15.14 -10.92 -16.12
C ARG A 228 14.35 -11.52 -14.96
N GLU A 229 13.40 -12.40 -15.26
CA GLU A 229 12.66 -13.15 -14.23
C GLU A 229 13.62 -14.13 -13.53
N VAL A 230 13.78 -13.96 -12.22
CA VAL A 230 14.77 -14.68 -11.39
C VAL A 230 14.16 -15.41 -10.20
N SER A 231 12.84 -15.47 -10.04
CA SER A 231 12.16 -16.01 -8.86
C SER A 231 12.73 -17.34 -8.41
N ARG A 232 12.85 -18.31 -9.34
CA ARG A 232 13.38 -19.63 -9.01
C ARG A 232 14.85 -19.61 -8.64
N GLN A 233 15.67 -18.79 -9.31
CA GLN A 233 17.09 -18.64 -9.01
C GLN A 233 17.31 -17.99 -7.66
N ALA A 234 16.46 -17.02 -7.32
CA ALA A 234 16.44 -16.33 -6.04
C ALA A 234 15.79 -17.15 -4.90
N GLY A 235 15.47 -18.43 -5.10
CA GLY A 235 14.89 -19.27 -4.04
C GLY A 235 13.39 -19.10 -3.81
N ILE A 236 12.72 -18.25 -4.58
CA ILE A 236 11.27 -18.01 -4.47
C ILE A 236 10.53 -19.12 -5.23
N THR A 237 10.24 -20.21 -4.51
CA THR A 237 9.65 -21.43 -5.10
C THR A 237 8.34 -21.85 -4.45
N VAL A 238 7.99 -21.25 -3.31
CA VAL A 238 6.75 -21.58 -2.56
C VAL A 238 5.55 -20.91 -3.25
N PRO A 239 4.52 -21.67 -3.66
CA PRO A 239 3.32 -21.08 -4.21
C PRO A 239 2.45 -20.46 -3.11
N GLY A 240 1.98 -19.24 -3.35
CA GLY A 240 1.13 -18.46 -2.46
C GLY A 240 -0.16 -17.99 -3.12
N LYS A 241 -0.97 -17.25 -2.38
CA LYS A 241 -2.13 -16.50 -2.83
C LYS A 241 -1.96 -15.03 -2.45
N GLY A 242 -0.87 -14.43 -2.95
CA GLY A 242 -0.43 -13.11 -2.51
C GLY A 242 -1.38 -11.99 -2.89
N LEU A 243 -1.70 -11.15 -1.93
CA LEU A 243 -2.54 -9.96 -2.09
C LEU A 243 -1.79 -8.67 -1.75
N GLY A 244 -1.11 -8.59 -0.62
CA GLY A 244 -0.32 -7.44 -0.19
C GLY A 244 1.16 -7.78 -0.06
N VAL A 245 2.05 -6.83 -0.40
CA VAL A 245 3.50 -6.92 -0.24
C VAL A 245 4.03 -5.73 0.54
N ALA A 246 4.83 -5.97 1.56
CA ALA A 246 5.55 -4.94 2.30
C ALA A 246 7.04 -5.27 2.36
N ILE A 247 7.89 -4.24 2.37
CA ILE A 247 9.35 -4.35 2.32
C ILE A 247 9.94 -3.63 3.52
N ALA A 248 10.86 -4.30 4.22
CA ALA A 248 11.70 -3.73 5.27
C ALA A 248 12.96 -4.59 5.45
N ASP A 249 14.02 -4.03 5.96
CA ASP A 249 15.13 -4.75 6.58
C ASP A 249 14.71 -5.04 8.02
N TYR A 250 14.05 -6.21 8.25
CA TYR A 250 13.40 -6.47 9.54
C TYR A 250 14.37 -6.92 10.63
N ASP A 251 15.54 -7.43 10.26
CA ASP A 251 16.57 -7.92 11.20
C ASP A 251 17.83 -7.05 11.25
N HIS A 252 17.82 -5.92 10.52
CA HIS A 252 18.90 -4.93 10.46
C HIS A 252 20.23 -5.50 9.93
N ASP A 253 20.18 -6.47 9.02
CA ASP A 253 21.37 -7.02 8.35
C ASP A 253 21.84 -6.15 7.17
N GLY A 254 21.02 -5.16 6.77
CA GLY A 254 21.29 -4.19 5.72
C GLY A 254 20.76 -4.59 4.34
N TYR A 255 20.07 -5.72 4.22
CA TYR A 255 19.40 -6.14 2.99
C TYR A 255 17.89 -6.06 3.14
N PRO A 256 17.16 -5.62 2.09
CA PRO A 256 15.71 -5.55 2.16
C PRO A 256 15.07 -6.94 2.07
N ASP A 257 14.21 -7.23 3.04
CA ASP A 257 13.34 -8.39 3.09
C ASP A 257 11.95 -8.02 2.60
N PHE A 258 11.10 -9.01 2.34
CA PHE A 258 9.71 -8.72 2.01
C PHE A 258 8.72 -9.72 2.61
N PHE A 259 7.58 -9.19 3.02
CA PHE A 259 6.45 -9.95 3.52
C PHE A 259 5.35 -10.02 2.46
N VAL A 260 4.69 -11.18 2.37
CA VAL A 260 3.54 -11.42 1.47
C VAL A 260 2.34 -11.82 2.30
N ALA A 261 1.32 -10.96 2.29
CA ALA A 261 0.00 -11.29 2.81
C ALA A 261 -0.72 -12.24 1.85
N ASN A 262 -1.04 -13.44 2.32
CA ASN A 262 -1.68 -14.51 1.57
C ASN A 262 -3.13 -14.72 1.98
N ASP A 263 -4.00 -14.94 1.03
CA ASP A 263 -5.41 -15.20 1.31
C ASP A 263 -5.66 -16.67 1.69
N SER A 264 -6.17 -16.88 2.91
CA SER A 264 -6.63 -18.18 3.42
C SER A 264 -5.55 -19.27 3.47
N MET A 265 -4.28 -18.86 3.59
CA MET A 265 -3.15 -19.76 3.81
C MET A 265 -2.11 -19.09 4.70
N ARG A 266 -0.99 -19.77 5.01
CA ARG A 266 0.05 -19.14 5.82
C ARG A 266 0.67 -17.94 5.11
N GLU A 267 1.05 -16.94 5.85
CA GLU A 267 1.77 -15.79 5.37
C GLU A 267 3.23 -16.14 5.08
N PHE A 268 3.89 -15.36 4.22
CA PHE A 268 5.30 -15.55 3.91
C PHE A 268 6.13 -14.33 4.33
N LEU A 269 7.25 -14.59 4.98
CA LEU A 269 8.35 -13.65 5.15
C LEU A 269 9.57 -14.20 4.41
N PHE A 270 10.03 -13.47 3.42
CA PHE A 270 11.22 -13.80 2.65
C PHE A 270 12.40 -13.01 3.19
N HIS A 271 13.30 -13.70 3.88
CA HIS A 271 14.57 -13.15 4.35
C HIS A 271 15.59 -13.14 3.22
N ASN A 272 16.25 -12.00 3.01
CA ASN A 272 17.28 -11.82 2.00
C ASN A 272 18.62 -12.30 2.53
N GLU A 273 19.19 -13.35 1.96
CA GLU A 273 20.47 -13.94 2.40
C GLU A 273 21.71 -13.08 2.02
N GLY A 274 21.54 -11.88 1.46
CA GLY A 274 22.62 -10.98 1.05
C GLY A 274 23.48 -11.48 -0.12
N ASN A 275 23.06 -12.53 -0.78
CA ASN A 275 23.80 -13.18 -1.89
C ASN A 275 22.97 -13.30 -3.18
N GLY A 276 21.87 -12.53 -3.26
CA GLY A 276 20.92 -12.56 -4.37
C GLY A 276 19.85 -13.65 -4.26
N THR A 277 19.74 -14.32 -3.10
CA THR A 277 18.71 -15.33 -2.84
C THR A 277 17.92 -15.03 -1.58
N PHE A 278 16.70 -15.56 -1.53
CA PHE A 278 15.78 -15.42 -0.41
C PHE A 278 15.46 -16.77 0.22
N LYS A 279 15.29 -16.79 1.54
CA LYS A 279 14.74 -17.91 2.31
C LYS A 279 13.36 -17.53 2.85
N GLU A 280 12.36 -18.38 2.65
CA GLU A 280 11.06 -18.17 3.25
C GLU A 280 11.09 -18.62 4.72
N VAL A 281 10.91 -17.67 5.64
CA VAL A 281 11.08 -17.84 7.09
C VAL A 281 9.82 -17.52 7.90
N GLY A 282 8.64 -17.39 7.29
CA GLY A 282 7.41 -16.98 7.97
C GLY A 282 7.02 -17.83 9.17
N LEU A 283 7.29 -19.15 9.16
CA LEU A 283 7.08 -19.99 10.33
C LEU A 283 8.19 -19.84 11.37
N GLU A 284 9.43 -19.68 10.95
CA GLU A 284 10.60 -19.53 11.83
C GLU A 284 10.54 -18.17 12.55
N SER A 285 10.08 -17.13 11.86
CA SER A 285 9.91 -15.77 12.39
C SER A 285 8.62 -15.56 13.19
N GLU A 286 7.78 -16.58 13.31
CA GLU A 286 6.46 -16.52 13.97
C GLU A 286 5.43 -15.58 13.30
N THR A 287 5.64 -15.21 12.02
CA THR A 287 4.72 -14.35 11.25
C THR A 287 3.79 -15.10 10.30
N GLY A 288 4.01 -16.41 10.10
CA GLY A 288 3.28 -17.23 9.13
C GLY A 288 1.84 -17.57 9.51
N LEU A 289 1.45 -17.41 10.79
CA LEU A 289 0.16 -17.78 11.35
C LEU A 289 -0.32 -16.74 12.35
N ASP A 290 -1.61 -16.72 12.67
CA ASP A 290 -2.13 -15.88 13.75
C ASP A 290 -1.68 -16.37 15.14
N GLY A 291 -2.00 -15.61 16.20
CA GLY A 291 -1.63 -15.97 17.58
C GLY A 291 -2.29 -17.24 18.13
N ASP A 292 -3.26 -17.80 17.41
CA ASP A 292 -3.90 -19.08 17.71
C ASP A 292 -3.32 -20.24 16.85
N GLY A 293 -2.30 -19.98 16.03
CA GLY A 293 -1.65 -20.94 15.13
C GLY A 293 -2.49 -21.30 13.91
N ARG A 294 -3.34 -20.38 13.43
CA ARG A 294 -4.24 -20.59 12.29
C ARG A 294 -3.81 -19.74 11.10
N THR A 295 -4.15 -20.23 9.91
CA THR A 295 -4.13 -19.41 8.69
C THR A 295 -5.31 -18.45 8.69
N TYR A 296 -5.14 -17.32 8.02
CA TYR A 296 -6.15 -16.27 7.90
C TYR A 296 -6.14 -15.65 6.50
N ALA A 297 -7.08 -14.74 6.21
CA ALA A 297 -7.20 -14.13 4.89
C ALA A 297 -6.42 -12.82 4.84
N GLY A 298 -5.09 -12.91 4.78
CA GLY A 298 -4.21 -11.74 4.69
C GLY A 298 -4.44 -10.95 3.40
N MET A 299 -4.68 -9.62 3.53
CA MET A 299 -4.97 -8.74 2.39
C MET A 299 -3.99 -7.57 2.30
N GLY A 300 -4.23 -6.49 3.04
CA GLY A 300 -3.32 -5.36 3.12
C GLY A 300 -2.25 -5.57 4.18
N VAL A 301 -1.10 -4.96 3.98
CA VAL A 301 0.06 -5.12 4.86
C VAL A 301 0.87 -3.82 4.93
N ASP A 302 1.50 -3.54 6.06
CA ASP A 302 2.48 -2.45 6.17
C ASP A 302 3.54 -2.77 7.24
N PHE A 303 4.80 -2.38 6.97
CA PHE A 303 5.87 -2.36 7.95
C PHE A 303 6.06 -0.95 8.50
N CYS A 304 6.17 -0.84 9.83
CA CYS A 304 6.51 0.42 10.48
C CYS A 304 6.92 0.18 11.94
N ASP A 305 7.80 0.99 12.46
CA ASP A 305 8.10 1.10 13.89
C ASP A 305 6.92 1.80 14.60
N TYR A 306 5.90 1.02 15.04
CA TYR A 306 4.70 1.59 15.67
C TYR A 306 4.89 1.86 17.16
N ASN A 307 5.89 1.24 17.78
CA ASN A 307 6.16 1.31 19.21
C ASN A 307 7.33 2.24 19.56
N ASN A 308 7.99 2.83 18.53
CA ASN A 308 9.15 3.73 18.63
C ASN A 308 10.39 3.08 19.27
N ASP A 309 10.62 1.78 18.99
CA ASP A 309 11.82 1.05 19.40
C ASP A 309 12.88 0.95 18.29
N THR A 310 12.58 1.53 17.12
CA THR A 310 13.41 1.59 15.90
C THR A 310 13.47 0.32 15.06
N TRP A 311 12.75 -0.74 15.45
CA TRP A 311 12.62 -1.96 14.67
C TRP A 311 11.31 -2.00 13.88
N PRO A 312 11.29 -2.49 12.65
CA PRO A 312 10.05 -2.54 11.87
C PRO A 312 9.13 -3.65 12.39
N ASP A 313 7.94 -3.23 12.80
CA ASP A 313 6.81 -4.08 13.16
C ASP A 313 5.90 -4.27 11.95
N LEU A 314 5.00 -5.24 11.98
CA LEU A 314 4.17 -5.64 10.86
C LEU A 314 2.68 -5.66 11.21
N ILE A 315 1.85 -5.04 10.36
CA ILE A 315 0.38 -5.16 10.40
C ILE A 315 -0.12 -5.87 9.16
N VAL A 316 -1.08 -6.81 9.32
CA VAL A 316 -1.81 -7.46 8.23
C VAL A 316 -3.30 -7.32 8.48
N THR A 317 -4.06 -6.85 7.49
CA THR A 317 -5.53 -6.83 7.57
C THR A 317 -6.12 -8.17 7.17
N ASP A 318 -7.35 -8.42 7.64
CA ASP A 318 -8.01 -9.70 7.55
C ASP A 318 -9.53 -9.56 7.35
N LEU A 319 -10.23 -10.64 7.09
CA LEU A 319 -11.69 -10.67 6.99
C LEU A 319 -12.37 -10.62 8.36
N SER A 320 -13.64 -10.24 8.36
CA SER A 320 -14.52 -10.34 9.53
C SER A 320 -14.56 -11.75 10.12
N ASN A 321 -14.74 -11.85 11.43
CA ASN A 321 -14.59 -13.05 12.27
C ASN A 321 -13.15 -13.58 12.39
N GLN A 322 -12.18 -12.87 11.83
CA GLN A 322 -10.76 -13.00 12.04
C GLN A 322 -10.24 -11.68 12.67
N LYS A 323 -8.98 -11.58 13.01
CA LYS A 323 -8.44 -10.39 13.69
C LYS A 323 -7.25 -9.88 12.91
N TYR A 324 -7.18 -8.59 12.64
CA TYR A 324 -5.98 -8.04 11.99
C TYR A 324 -4.75 -8.38 12.81
N ALA A 325 -3.76 -8.95 12.15
CA ALA A 325 -2.57 -9.44 12.81
C ALA A 325 -1.55 -8.31 12.94
N LEU A 326 -1.19 -7.96 14.17
CA LEU A 326 -0.07 -7.07 14.49
C LEU A 326 1.04 -7.92 15.09
N TYR A 327 2.20 -7.87 14.49
CA TYR A 327 3.41 -8.55 14.93
C TYR A 327 4.45 -7.50 15.35
N SER A 328 4.89 -7.56 16.60
CA SER A 328 5.94 -6.69 17.13
C SER A 328 7.28 -7.40 17.02
N ASN A 329 8.28 -6.75 16.45
CA ASN A 329 9.62 -7.28 16.26
C ASN A 329 10.28 -7.60 17.61
N SER A 330 10.87 -8.78 17.74
CA SER A 330 11.54 -9.24 18.96
C SER A 330 13.03 -8.95 18.97
N HIS A 331 13.59 -8.31 17.94
CA HIS A 331 15.01 -7.96 17.77
C HIS A 331 15.97 -9.16 17.66
N ASP A 332 15.46 -10.33 17.31
CA ASP A 332 16.22 -11.57 17.18
C ASP A 332 15.87 -12.37 15.92
N GLY A 333 15.24 -11.71 14.95
CA GLY A 333 14.74 -12.33 13.71
C GLY A 333 13.35 -12.95 13.83
N SER A 334 12.70 -12.82 15.00
CA SER A 334 11.34 -13.29 15.25
C SER A 334 10.40 -12.14 15.62
N PHE A 335 9.09 -12.44 15.69
CA PHE A 335 8.06 -11.47 16.03
C PHE A 335 7.13 -12.02 17.12
N ASN A 336 6.62 -11.13 17.96
CA ASN A 336 5.56 -11.43 18.91
C ASN A 336 4.19 -11.02 18.36
N TYR A 337 3.18 -11.89 18.45
CA TYR A 337 1.82 -11.55 18.07
C TYR A 337 1.20 -10.56 19.06
N ALA A 338 1.18 -9.28 18.67
CA ALA A 338 0.80 -8.15 19.54
C ALA A 338 -0.69 -7.75 19.42
N THR A 339 -1.49 -8.40 18.57
CA THR A 339 -2.90 -8.05 18.30
C THR A 339 -3.75 -7.94 19.56
N TYR A 340 -3.58 -8.85 20.51
CA TYR A 340 -4.33 -8.82 21.78
C TYR A 340 -3.83 -7.72 22.71
N THR A 341 -2.52 -7.62 22.85
CA THR A 341 -1.89 -6.67 23.78
C THR A 341 -2.04 -5.23 23.31
N SER A 342 -2.11 -4.97 22.01
CA SER A 342 -2.32 -3.65 21.42
C SER A 342 -3.77 -3.16 21.46
N GLY A 343 -4.73 -4.07 21.73
CA GLY A 343 -6.16 -3.76 21.72
C GLY A 343 -6.85 -3.97 20.36
N LEU A 344 -6.13 -4.32 19.30
CA LEU A 344 -6.68 -4.48 17.96
C LEU A 344 -7.71 -5.61 17.87
N ALA A 345 -7.52 -6.72 18.59
CA ALA A 345 -8.38 -7.90 18.50
C ALA A 345 -9.87 -7.58 18.66
N GLY A 346 -10.22 -6.77 19.68
CA GLY A 346 -11.62 -6.40 19.93
C GLY A 346 -12.16 -5.36 18.97
N ILE A 347 -11.28 -4.54 18.37
CA ILE A 347 -11.67 -3.47 17.44
C ILE A 347 -11.97 -4.06 16.06
N THR A 348 -11.17 -5.03 15.60
CA THR A 348 -11.15 -5.47 14.19
C THR A 348 -11.99 -6.72 13.90
N LEU A 349 -12.40 -7.48 14.92
CA LEU A 349 -13.03 -8.79 14.78
C LEU A 349 -14.21 -8.86 13.81
N LEU A 350 -15.04 -7.81 13.74
CA LEU A 350 -16.24 -7.78 12.88
C LEU A 350 -16.03 -7.00 11.58
N HIS A 351 -14.78 -6.67 11.25
CA HIS A 351 -14.45 -5.83 10.11
C HIS A 351 -13.58 -6.56 9.10
N SER A 352 -13.77 -6.22 7.81
CA SER A 352 -12.97 -6.73 6.70
C SER A 352 -12.08 -5.62 6.17
N GLY A 353 -10.77 -5.71 6.44
CA GLY A 353 -9.78 -4.71 6.06
C GLY A 353 -9.07 -5.07 4.76
N TRP A 354 -8.82 -4.07 3.93
CA TRP A 354 -8.03 -4.16 2.72
C TRP A 354 -6.79 -3.28 2.84
N GLY A 355 -6.73 -2.16 2.13
CA GLY A 355 -5.61 -1.25 2.28
C GLY A 355 -5.42 -0.79 3.72
N VAL A 356 -4.18 -0.82 4.21
CA VAL A 356 -3.78 -0.37 5.54
C VAL A 356 -2.47 0.41 5.46
N ARG A 357 -2.39 1.52 6.18
CA ARG A 357 -1.14 2.28 6.29
C ARG A 357 -0.96 2.79 7.71
N PHE A 358 0.27 2.72 8.17
CA PHE A 358 0.71 3.51 9.31
C PHE A 358 0.94 4.96 8.89
N LEU A 359 0.35 5.89 9.64
CA LEU A 359 0.54 7.33 9.49
C LEU A 359 0.50 7.99 10.87
N ASP A 360 1.07 9.17 10.98
CA ASP A 360 0.96 10.01 12.17
C ASP A 360 0.01 11.18 11.83
N TYR A 361 -1.30 11.01 12.11
CA TYR A 361 -2.30 11.95 11.64
C TYR A 361 -2.32 13.28 12.40
N ASP A 362 -1.79 13.32 13.63
CA ASP A 362 -1.75 14.51 14.47
C ASP A 362 -0.33 15.02 14.78
N ASN A 363 0.68 14.39 14.17
CA ASN A 363 2.10 14.70 14.29
C ASN A 363 2.64 14.57 15.72
N ASP A 364 2.08 13.68 16.55
CA ASP A 364 2.52 13.48 17.93
C ASP A 364 3.75 12.54 18.05
N GLY A 365 4.17 11.92 16.94
CA GLY A 365 5.31 11.02 16.83
C GLY A 365 4.97 9.54 17.00
N TRP A 366 3.71 9.20 17.24
CA TRP A 366 3.22 7.83 17.25
C TRP A 366 2.56 7.47 15.92
N LYS A 367 2.75 6.26 15.45
CA LYS A 367 2.17 5.80 14.19
C LYS A 367 0.78 5.22 14.41
N ASP A 368 -0.22 5.91 13.91
CA ASP A 368 -1.63 5.53 13.89
C ASP A 368 -1.93 4.59 12.71
N LEU A 369 -3.13 4.02 12.65
CA LEU A 369 -3.55 3.18 11.54
C LEU A 369 -4.77 3.75 10.82
N LEU A 370 -4.67 3.88 9.51
CA LEU A 370 -5.81 4.12 8.63
C LEU A 370 -6.07 2.87 7.79
N ILE A 371 -7.34 2.46 7.68
CA ILE A 371 -7.73 1.19 7.07
C ILE A 371 -8.93 1.41 6.15
N ALA A 372 -8.80 0.99 4.89
CA ALA A 372 -9.89 0.86 3.94
C ALA A 372 -10.64 -0.45 4.23
N GLN A 373 -11.96 -0.38 4.40
CA GLN A 373 -12.77 -1.52 4.80
C GLN A 373 -13.90 -1.82 3.82
N GLY A 374 -14.29 -3.09 3.76
CA GLY A 374 -15.40 -3.58 2.95
C GLY A 374 -15.31 -5.08 2.73
N HIS A 375 -16.40 -5.81 2.91
CA HIS A 375 -16.38 -7.26 2.76
C HIS A 375 -16.20 -7.68 1.28
N VAL A 376 -15.71 -8.90 1.03
CA VAL A 376 -15.62 -9.49 -0.31
C VAL A 376 -16.98 -9.95 -0.83
N MET A 377 -17.85 -10.43 0.07
CA MET A 377 -19.15 -11.03 -0.25
C MET A 377 -20.27 -9.98 -0.14
N ASP A 378 -20.86 -9.59 -1.25
CA ASP A 378 -21.99 -8.64 -1.29
C ASP A 378 -23.29 -9.20 -0.67
N THR A 379 -23.36 -10.51 -0.45
CA THR A 379 -24.49 -11.20 0.18
C THR A 379 -24.21 -11.67 1.62
N ILE A 380 -23.10 -11.23 2.24
CA ILE A 380 -22.66 -11.74 3.55
C ILE A 380 -23.72 -11.65 4.64
N HIS A 381 -24.54 -10.60 4.61
CA HIS A 381 -25.63 -10.40 5.59
C HIS A 381 -26.72 -11.48 5.57
N LEU A 382 -26.78 -12.29 4.50
CA LEU A 382 -27.74 -13.42 4.41
C LEU A 382 -27.29 -14.60 5.27
N ASP A 383 -25.99 -14.77 5.48
CA ASP A 383 -25.39 -15.83 6.27
C ASP A 383 -25.01 -15.33 7.68
N PHE A 384 -24.61 -14.06 7.80
CA PHE A 384 -24.17 -13.40 9.03
C PHE A 384 -24.84 -12.03 9.15
N PRO A 385 -25.97 -11.90 9.86
CA PRO A 385 -26.77 -10.66 9.92
C PRO A 385 -26.05 -9.44 10.47
N ASP A 386 -24.99 -9.62 11.25
CA ASP A 386 -24.19 -8.55 11.85
C ASP A 386 -23.03 -8.10 10.96
N LEU A 387 -22.80 -8.75 9.81
CA LEU A 387 -21.74 -8.39 8.85
C LEU A 387 -22.33 -7.69 7.62
N TYR A 388 -21.58 -6.75 7.08
CA TYR A 388 -22.02 -5.91 5.96
C TYR A 388 -20.99 -5.90 4.84
N TYR A 389 -21.45 -5.85 3.60
CA TYR A 389 -20.60 -5.68 2.43
C TYR A 389 -19.91 -4.30 2.42
N LEU A 390 -20.70 -3.26 2.70
CA LEU A 390 -20.21 -1.89 2.79
C LEU A 390 -19.85 -1.60 4.25
N GLU A 391 -18.60 -1.22 4.48
CA GLU A 391 -18.08 -0.87 5.80
C GLU A 391 -17.50 0.55 5.81
N SER A 392 -17.46 1.17 6.98
CA SER A 392 -16.84 2.48 7.14
C SER A 392 -15.33 2.34 7.24
N PRO A 393 -14.53 3.26 6.65
CA PRO A 393 -13.09 3.27 6.88
C PRO A 393 -12.79 3.44 8.37
N MET A 394 -11.62 3.00 8.81
CA MET A 394 -11.27 2.99 10.22
C MET A 394 -9.99 3.78 10.47
N LEU A 395 -10.02 4.71 11.44
CA LEU A 395 -8.86 5.40 11.98
C LEU A 395 -8.64 4.97 13.43
N LEU A 396 -7.46 4.41 13.69
CA LEU A 396 -7.07 3.95 15.02
C LEU A 396 -5.90 4.79 15.51
N ARG A 397 -6.09 5.48 16.63
CA ARG A 397 -5.03 6.24 17.29
C ARG A 397 -4.13 5.31 18.11
N ASN A 398 -2.85 5.49 17.94
CA ASN A 398 -1.81 4.85 18.74
C ASN A 398 -1.43 5.73 19.94
N SER A 399 -1.27 5.11 21.09
CA SER A 399 -0.74 5.77 22.29
C SER A 399 0.15 4.78 23.05
N GLY A 400 1.46 4.85 22.83
CA GLY A 400 2.42 3.95 23.46
C GLY A 400 2.21 2.48 23.10
N GLY A 401 1.93 2.17 21.83
CA GLY A 401 1.71 0.81 21.34
C GLY A 401 0.29 0.26 21.58
N LYS A 402 -0.67 1.11 22.01
CA LYS A 402 -2.07 0.76 22.20
C LYS A 402 -2.96 1.52 21.22
N PHE A 403 -3.83 0.80 20.54
CA PHE A 403 -4.75 1.39 19.58
C PHE A 403 -6.14 1.63 20.17
N THR A 404 -6.71 2.77 19.80
CA THR A 404 -8.09 3.15 20.15
C THR A 404 -8.80 3.61 18.88
N ASN A 405 -10.02 3.11 18.66
CA ASN A 405 -10.82 3.53 17.50
C ASN A 405 -11.34 4.96 17.70
N VAL A 406 -10.84 5.89 16.91
CA VAL A 406 -11.21 7.31 16.93
C VAL A 406 -12.04 7.74 15.72
N SER A 407 -12.38 6.81 14.83
CA SER A 407 -13.08 7.06 13.55
C SER A 407 -14.28 7.98 13.71
N LYS A 408 -15.18 7.66 14.65
CA LYS A 408 -16.42 8.42 14.87
C LYS A 408 -16.20 9.90 15.19
N ALA A 409 -15.07 10.25 15.80
CA ALA A 409 -14.72 11.61 16.15
C ALA A 409 -13.90 12.32 15.05
N SER A 410 -13.44 11.59 14.02
CA SER A 410 -12.44 12.03 13.06
C SER A 410 -13.01 12.58 11.74
N GLY A 411 -14.31 12.76 11.65
CA GLY A 411 -14.99 13.36 10.49
C GLY A 411 -16.14 12.51 9.98
N ALA A 412 -17.06 13.16 9.24
CA ALA A 412 -18.27 12.54 8.72
C ALA A 412 -17.95 11.33 7.80
N VAL A 413 -16.83 11.38 7.10
CA VAL A 413 -16.36 10.35 6.17
C VAL A 413 -16.23 8.97 6.83
N PHE A 414 -15.88 8.90 8.10
CA PHE A 414 -15.81 7.65 8.86
C PHE A 414 -17.18 7.09 9.30
N SER A 415 -18.27 7.74 8.91
CA SER A 415 -19.64 7.23 9.07
C SER A 415 -20.24 6.77 7.73
N GLU A 416 -19.59 7.10 6.61
CA GLU A 416 -19.95 6.60 5.29
C GLU A 416 -19.56 5.13 5.15
N ARG A 417 -20.29 4.37 4.33
CA ARG A 417 -20.04 2.96 4.12
C ARG A 417 -19.67 2.67 2.68
N TRP A 418 -18.53 2.03 2.47
CA TRP A 418 -17.96 1.74 1.17
C TRP A 418 -17.54 0.28 1.05
N ALA A 419 -17.31 -0.19 -0.18
CA ALA A 419 -16.56 -1.41 -0.43
C ALA A 419 -15.08 -1.02 -0.65
N GLY A 420 -14.41 -0.54 0.41
CA GLY A 420 -13.04 -0.05 0.34
C GLY A 420 -12.06 -1.14 -0.11
N ARG A 421 -11.01 -0.72 -0.86
CA ARG A 421 -9.96 -1.61 -1.37
C ARG A 421 -8.58 -0.97 -1.21
N GLY A 422 -8.09 -0.25 -2.21
CA GLY A 422 -6.80 0.41 -2.16
C GLY A 422 -6.78 1.58 -1.19
N LEU A 423 -5.60 1.83 -0.62
CA LEU A 423 -5.31 2.97 0.24
C LEU A 423 -3.89 3.47 -0.06
N ALA A 424 -3.76 4.74 -0.39
CA ALA A 424 -2.48 5.43 -0.44
C ALA A 424 -2.51 6.66 0.47
N ILE A 425 -1.36 6.99 1.07
CA ILE A 425 -1.19 8.18 1.91
C ILE A 425 -0.08 9.07 1.37
N GLY A 426 -0.22 10.37 1.57
CA GLY A 426 0.76 11.39 1.20
C GLY A 426 0.31 12.77 1.67
N ASP A 427 1.22 13.70 1.82
CA ASP A 427 0.91 15.10 2.11
C ASP A 427 0.65 15.82 0.78
N ILE A 428 -0.64 15.85 0.37
CA ILE A 428 -1.06 16.30 -0.96
C ILE A 428 -0.89 17.81 -1.14
N ASN A 429 -1.08 18.57 -0.07
CA ASN A 429 -1.01 20.03 -0.10
C ASN A 429 0.28 20.59 0.51
N ASN A 430 1.22 19.72 0.88
CA ASN A 430 2.50 20.03 1.51
C ASN A 430 2.35 20.88 2.81
N ASP A 431 1.27 20.65 3.59
CA ASP A 431 1.02 21.34 4.87
C ASP A 431 1.56 20.57 6.09
N GLY A 432 2.16 19.39 5.86
CA GLY A 432 2.75 18.53 6.87
C GLY A 432 1.75 17.64 7.59
N LYS A 433 0.58 17.44 7.03
CA LYS A 433 -0.39 16.47 7.53
C LYS A 433 -0.63 15.40 6.47
N MET A 434 -0.57 14.16 6.88
CA MET A 434 -0.76 13.04 5.98
C MET A 434 -2.23 12.93 5.57
N ASP A 435 -2.48 13.10 4.27
CA ASP A 435 -3.77 12.90 3.61
C ASP A 435 -3.88 11.44 3.12
N ALA A 436 -5.05 11.07 2.60
CA ALA A 436 -5.28 9.72 2.11
C ALA A 436 -6.18 9.67 0.88
N VAL A 437 -5.94 8.67 0.04
CA VAL A 437 -6.86 8.26 -1.02
C VAL A 437 -7.33 6.84 -0.75
N ILE A 438 -8.65 6.66 -0.70
CA ILE A 438 -9.28 5.33 -0.59
C ILE A 438 -10.04 5.05 -1.88
N THR A 439 -9.73 3.93 -2.51
CA THR A 439 -10.50 3.43 -3.65
C THR A 439 -11.56 2.42 -3.22
N THR A 440 -12.61 2.28 -4.01
CA THR A 440 -13.69 1.37 -3.69
C THR A 440 -14.00 0.43 -4.84
N ASN A 441 -14.43 -0.76 -4.53
CA ASN A 441 -14.89 -1.72 -5.51
C ASN A 441 -16.23 -1.28 -6.10
N ASN A 442 -16.29 -1.14 -7.42
CA ASN A 442 -17.46 -0.69 -8.18
C ASN A 442 -18.08 0.61 -7.66
N GLY A 443 -17.21 1.54 -7.25
CA GLY A 443 -17.60 2.84 -6.67
C GLY A 443 -16.56 3.93 -6.92
N PRO A 444 -16.75 5.13 -6.37
CA PRO A 444 -15.80 6.24 -6.53
C PRO A 444 -14.50 6.01 -5.74
N ALA A 445 -13.46 6.76 -6.08
CA ALA A 445 -12.35 7.01 -5.18
C ALA A 445 -12.70 8.19 -4.25
N TYR A 446 -12.07 8.23 -3.09
CA TYR A 446 -12.24 9.28 -2.09
C TYR A 446 -10.89 9.89 -1.75
N LEU A 447 -10.75 11.20 -1.94
CA LEU A 447 -9.60 11.98 -1.52
C LEU A 447 -9.93 12.64 -0.17
N LEU A 448 -9.25 12.20 0.89
CA LEU A 448 -9.47 12.60 2.27
C LEU A 448 -8.36 13.53 2.73
N ARG A 449 -8.64 14.82 2.82
CA ARG A 449 -7.70 15.79 3.37
C ARG A 449 -7.72 15.76 4.89
N ASN A 450 -6.54 15.74 5.49
CA ASN A 450 -6.34 15.79 6.93
C ASN A 450 -6.37 17.23 7.44
N ASP A 451 -7.49 17.66 7.98
CA ASP A 451 -7.69 18.98 8.58
C ASP A 451 -7.50 18.97 10.12
N THR A 452 -6.82 17.96 10.68
CA THR A 452 -6.62 17.82 12.12
C THR A 452 -5.97 19.07 12.71
N PRO A 453 -6.59 19.72 13.73
CA PRO A 453 -6.03 20.91 14.34
C PRO A 453 -4.93 20.52 15.33
N SER A 454 -3.71 20.34 14.83
CA SER A 454 -2.53 20.03 15.66
C SER A 454 -1.57 21.22 15.70
N ALA A 455 -0.99 21.47 16.88
CA ALA A 455 0.12 22.40 17.07
C ALA A 455 1.49 21.68 17.00
N ASN A 456 1.48 20.37 16.79
CA ASN A 456 2.68 19.56 16.68
C ASN A 456 3.45 19.90 15.40
N HIS A 457 4.75 19.75 15.47
CA HIS A 457 5.66 19.96 14.36
C HIS A 457 5.88 18.66 13.57
N TRP A 458 6.43 18.78 12.37
CA TRP A 458 6.68 17.70 11.47
C TRP A 458 7.96 17.90 10.65
N LEU A 459 8.44 16.84 10.05
CA LEU A 459 9.55 16.84 9.09
C LEU A 459 9.28 15.80 8.01
N THR A 460 9.37 16.20 6.75
CA THR A 460 9.31 15.27 5.61
C THR A 460 10.63 15.36 4.85
N LEU A 461 11.14 14.23 4.38
CA LEU A 461 12.37 14.19 3.59
C LEU A 461 12.07 13.77 2.16
N LYS A 462 12.65 14.47 1.17
CA LYS A 462 12.74 14.01 -0.22
C LYS A 462 14.18 13.51 -0.41
N LEU A 463 14.35 12.20 -0.50
CA LEU A 463 15.67 11.61 -0.74
C LEU A 463 15.99 11.61 -2.22
N VAL A 464 17.27 11.81 -2.55
CA VAL A 464 17.78 11.79 -3.92
C VAL A 464 19.07 10.97 -3.92
N GLY A 465 19.00 9.74 -4.40
CA GLY A 465 20.14 8.85 -4.53
C GLY A 465 21.12 9.29 -5.61
N CYS A 466 22.38 8.97 -5.41
CA CYS A 466 23.46 9.17 -6.37
C CYS A 466 24.17 7.85 -6.70
N LYS A 467 24.39 7.00 -5.70
CA LYS A 467 24.87 5.61 -5.81
C LYS A 467 23.74 4.61 -5.56
N SER A 468 22.87 4.97 -4.65
CA SER A 468 21.59 4.30 -4.46
C SER A 468 20.64 4.64 -5.61
N ASN A 469 19.55 3.89 -5.75
CA ASN A 469 18.48 4.27 -6.67
C ASN A 469 18.00 5.70 -6.40
N ARG A 470 17.51 6.36 -7.43
CA ARG A 470 17.21 7.80 -7.45
C ARG A 470 16.21 8.22 -6.38
N ASP A 471 15.20 7.41 -6.13
CA ASP A 471 14.15 7.68 -5.13
C ASP A 471 14.60 7.38 -3.68
N GLY A 472 15.79 6.78 -3.49
CA GLY A 472 16.29 6.36 -2.18
C GLY A 472 15.48 5.21 -1.56
N ILE A 473 14.77 4.42 -2.38
CA ILE A 473 14.00 3.25 -1.91
C ILE A 473 14.94 2.23 -1.27
N GLY A 474 14.58 1.77 -0.06
CA GLY A 474 15.43 0.94 0.79
C GLY A 474 16.24 1.72 1.82
N ALA A 475 16.28 3.06 1.75
CA ALA A 475 16.96 3.86 2.76
C ALA A 475 16.22 3.80 4.11
N ALA A 476 16.95 3.52 5.19
CA ALA A 476 16.45 3.63 6.55
C ALA A 476 16.72 5.03 7.12
N VAL A 477 15.66 5.72 7.51
CA VAL A 477 15.71 7.09 8.03
C VAL A 477 15.37 7.08 9.51
N THR A 478 16.32 7.49 10.34
CA THR A 478 16.12 7.68 11.78
C THR A 478 16.04 9.16 12.10
N VAL A 479 14.97 9.56 12.77
CA VAL A 479 14.76 10.95 13.24
C VAL A 479 14.72 10.97 14.75
N LYS A 480 15.58 11.78 15.35
CA LYS A 480 15.74 11.87 16.80
C LYS A 480 15.45 13.28 17.31
N THR A 481 14.54 13.36 18.27
CA THR A 481 14.28 14.55 19.09
C THR A 481 14.75 14.31 20.53
N ALA A 482 14.56 15.28 21.41
CA ALA A 482 14.86 15.11 22.85
C ALA A 482 13.97 14.05 23.53
N LYS A 483 12.78 13.76 22.96
CA LYS A 483 11.77 12.88 23.58
C LYS A 483 11.57 11.55 22.84
N LEU A 484 11.80 11.52 21.52
CA LEU A 484 11.45 10.40 20.63
C LEU A 484 12.58 10.09 19.68
N THR A 485 12.72 8.81 19.37
CA THR A 485 13.49 8.30 18.23
C THR A 485 12.51 7.50 17.37
N GLN A 486 12.45 7.79 16.09
CA GLN A 486 11.57 7.14 15.13
C GLN A 486 12.40 6.62 13.96
N CYS A 487 12.07 5.46 13.44
CA CYS A 487 12.68 4.92 12.23
C CYS A 487 11.60 4.69 11.15
N ARG A 488 11.98 4.91 9.88
CA ARG A 488 11.12 4.60 8.73
C ARG A 488 11.98 4.21 7.53
N THR A 489 11.60 3.12 6.87
CA THR A 489 12.18 2.73 5.58
C THR A 489 11.45 3.42 4.44
N VAL A 490 12.18 3.94 3.45
CA VAL A 490 11.60 4.44 2.19
C VAL A 490 11.21 3.24 1.35
N THR A 491 9.93 3.11 1.02
CA THR A 491 9.40 1.92 0.33
C THR A 491 8.23 2.26 -0.58
N THR A 492 8.09 1.52 -1.67
CA THR A 492 6.90 1.52 -2.53
C THR A 492 5.90 0.43 -2.14
N GLY A 493 6.32 -0.52 -1.30
CA GLY A 493 5.46 -1.58 -0.76
C GLY A 493 4.54 -1.09 0.34
N GLY A 494 3.61 -1.95 0.72
CA GLY A 494 2.61 -1.70 1.75
C GLY A 494 1.21 -1.48 1.18
N SER A 495 0.21 -1.49 2.07
CA SER A 495 -1.20 -1.40 1.73
C SER A 495 -1.72 -2.61 0.91
N TYR A 496 -2.70 -2.39 0.04
CA TYR A 496 -3.28 -3.37 -0.87
C TYR A 496 -3.31 -2.77 -2.27
N CYS A 497 -2.62 -3.40 -3.22
CA CYS A 497 -2.62 -3.00 -4.64
C CYS A 497 -2.27 -1.51 -4.89
N SER A 498 -1.61 -0.82 -3.95
CA SER A 498 -1.47 0.63 -3.97
C SER A 498 -0.05 1.07 -3.64
N SER A 499 0.34 2.27 -4.09
CA SER A 499 1.63 2.91 -3.84
C SER A 499 1.40 4.28 -3.21
N SER A 500 2.02 4.52 -2.06
CA SER A 500 1.96 5.80 -1.34
C SER A 500 3.14 6.71 -1.73
N ASP A 501 3.05 7.99 -1.35
CA ASP A 501 4.18 8.90 -1.42
C ASP A 501 5.42 8.29 -0.76
N VAL A 502 6.54 8.25 -1.48
CA VAL A 502 7.80 7.65 -1.01
C VAL A 502 8.55 8.56 -0.01
N ARG A 503 8.16 9.82 0.15
CA ARG A 503 8.79 10.75 1.08
C ARG A 503 8.49 10.36 2.53
N PRO A 504 9.50 9.93 3.35
CA PRO A 504 9.26 9.57 4.74
C PRO A 504 8.87 10.81 5.56
N HIS A 505 7.75 10.70 6.26
CA HIS A 505 7.15 11.74 7.11
C HIS A 505 7.27 11.37 8.59
N PHE A 506 7.61 12.36 9.43
CA PHE A 506 7.80 12.24 10.86
C PHE A 506 7.06 13.34 11.61
N GLY A 507 6.13 12.99 12.48
CA GLY A 507 5.61 13.91 13.49
C GLY A 507 6.65 14.09 14.60
N LEU A 508 6.85 15.32 15.02
CA LEU A 508 7.89 15.69 16.00
C LEU A 508 7.32 16.16 17.34
N GLY A 509 5.99 16.14 17.50
CA GLY A 509 5.34 16.73 18.66
C GLY A 509 5.73 18.20 18.83
N GLU A 510 6.12 18.60 20.04
CA GLU A 510 6.54 19.97 20.35
C GLU A 510 7.94 20.35 19.84
N ALA A 511 8.71 19.37 19.31
CA ALA A 511 10.09 19.61 18.93
C ALA A 511 10.20 20.44 17.65
N THR A 512 10.91 21.56 17.71
CA THR A 512 11.13 22.48 16.59
C THR A 512 12.35 22.12 15.74
N LYS A 513 13.13 21.12 16.18
CA LYS A 513 14.32 20.60 15.51
C LYS A 513 14.47 19.11 15.80
N ALA A 514 15.11 18.41 14.88
CA ALA A 514 15.49 17.01 15.04
C ALA A 514 16.87 16.74 14.44
N ASP A 515 17.55 15.71 14.91
CA ASP A 515 18.70 15.13 14.23
C ASP A 515 18.20 14.01 13.31
N VAL A 516 18.79 13.92 12.12
CA VAL A 516 18.43 12.94 11.09
C VAL A 516 19.63 12.08 10.75
N GLU A 517 19.47 10.79 10.74
CA GLU A 517 20.43 9.82 10.21
C GLU A 517 19.77 9.04 9.07
N ILE A 518 20.45 8.94 7.93
CA ILE A 518 20.01 8.20 6.77
C ILE A 518 21.05 7.12 6.48
N GLN A 519 20.60 5.88 6.49
CA GLN A 519 21.36 4.74 6.00
C GLN A 519 20.89 4.45 4.57
N TRP A 520 21.73 4.80 3.60
CA TRP A 520 21.42 4.62 2.19
C TRP A 520 21.62 3.16 1.74
N PRO A 521 20.88 2.66 0.74
CA PRO A 521 21.09 1.33 0.16
C PRO A 521 22.53 1.06 -0.28
N SER A 522 23.25 2.08 -0.73
CA SER A 522 24.69 2.03 -1.06
C SER A 522 25.60 1.69 0.13
N GLY A 523 25.07 1.69 1.37
CA GLY A 523 25.84 1.54 2.61
C GLY A 523 26.39 2.84 3.18
N ILE A 524 26.16 3.98 2.53
CA ILE A 524 26.57 5.29 3.05
C ILE A 524 25.64 5.67 4.21
N THR A 525 26.22 6.16 5.32
CA THR A 525 25.47 6.77 6.43
C THR A 525 25.67 8.28 6.38
N GLN A 526 24.58 9.03 6.27
CA GLN A 526 24.57 10.50 6.22
C GLN A 526 23.86 11.06 7.43
N ARG A 527 24.42 12.09 8.07
CA ARG A 527 23.86 12.70 9.29
C ARG A 527 23.64 14.20 9.09
N LEU A 528 22.46 14.66 9.51
CA LEU A 528 22.07 16.06 9.52
C LEU A 528 21.71 16.45 10.96
N ALA A 529 22.41 17.43 11.52
CA ALA A 529 22.17 17.86 12.89
C ALA A 529 21.25 19.08 12.93
N ASN A 530 20.34 19.13 13.93
CA ASN A 530 19.48 20.28 14.19
C ASN A 530 18.62 20.72 12.99
N VAL A 531 18.07 19.76 12.23
CA VAL A 531 17.17 20.05 11.09
C VAL A 531 15.90 20.73 11.65
N THR A 532 15.56 21.90 11.09
CA THR A 532 14.39 22.68 11.52
C THR A 532 13.10 22.00 11.05
N ALA A 533 12.14 21.86 11.94
CA ALA A 533 10.80 21.32 11.70
C ALA A 533 9.92 22.21 10.79
N GLY A 534 8.76 21.68 10.38
CA GLY A 534 7.74 22.39 9.62
C GLY A 534 8.12 22.59 8.15
N ARG A 535 8.82 21.61 7.56
CA ARG A 535 9.25 21.68 6.15
C ARG A 535 9.53 20.33 5.52
N ILE A 536 9.53 20.31 4.20
CA ILE A 536 10.11 19.27 3.37
C ILE A 536 11.59 19.61 3.16
N VAL A 537 12.48 18.63 3.37
CA VAL A 537 13.93 18.79 3.17
C VAL A 537 14.40 17.82 2.12
N THR A 538 14.94 18.32 1.02
CA THR A 538 15.60 17.48 0.03
C THR A 538 17.00 17.12 0.53
N VAL A 539 17.31 15.83 0.55
CA VAL A 539 18.61 15.31 0.96
C VAL A 539 19.18 14.48 -0.17
N THR A 540 20.26 14.99 -0.76
CA THR A 540 21.01 14.26 -1.79
C THR A 540 22.06 13.39 -1.12
N GLU A 541 22.17 12.14 -1.56
CA GLU A 541 23.17 11.19 -1.11
C GLU A 541 24.58 11.74 -1.31
N LEU A 542 25.46 11.54 -0.35
CA LEU A 542 26.86 11.97 -0.46
C LEU A 542 27.62 11.07 -1.45
N GLU A 543 28.49 11.66 -2.25
CA GLU A 543 29.32 10.89 -3.19
C GLU A 543 30.42 10.06 -2.50
N LYS A 544 30.77 10.40 -1.25
CA LYS A 544 31.77 9.70 -0.40
C LYS A 544 31.39 9.77 1.06
#